data_fbc897307e98df0382c440ff5ace2b87
#
_entry.id   fbc897307e98df0382c440ff5ace2b87
#
_cell.length_a   1.000
_cell.length_b   1.000
_cell.length_c   1.000
_cell.angle_alpha   90.00
_cell.angle_beta   90.00
_cell.angle_gamma   90.00
#
_symmetry.space_group_name_H-M   'P 1'
#
loop_
_entity.id
_entity.type
_entity.pdbx_description
1 polymer ?
#
loop_
_entity_poly.entity_id
_entity_poly.type
_entity_poly.pdbx_seq_one_letter_code
_entity_poly.pdbx_strand_id
1 'polypeptide(L)'
;MGRSRRTIPEELLLLALDPATGTTAQPQSLDLGLAGAQLVELALAGRIAPDGDRIAVVLPRPTGDPTLDSALELLRRRGSPVRAVHWIGGPRLGLRQTYLTHLERCGMVHAVSSQMCGVLPTTRYQATDTAVSREIRARLDNAIRTGVPSDPRTAALAALAHAVGLGKHLYPGNEGRSSRSRLRDLIRHDPMGGLVAHAVMDVQNGVAAQPRRTAPGRGAGGPGGGRTAARAAAPQPLAGQARRGGMARAGAH
;
A
#
# COMPACT_ATOMS: atom_id res chain seq x y z
N MET A 1 27.48 -15.30 13.32
CA MET A 1 26.60 -14.81 12.25
C MET A 1 25.69 -13.74 12.86
N GLY A 2 25.91 -12.46 12.51
CA GLY A 2 25.08 -11.37 13.01
C GLY A 2 23.64 -11.58 12.57
N ARG A 3 22.68 -11.51 13.49
CA ARG A 3 21.25 -11.51 13.16
C ARG A 3 20.99 -10.31 12.23
N SER A 4 20.76 -10.57 10.96
CA SER A 4 20.30 -9.54 10.03
C SER A 4 19.09 -8.86 10.64
N ARG A 5 19.09 -7.53 10.66
CA ARG A 5 17.96 -6.73 11.21
C ARG A 5 16.71 -7.04 10.40
N ARG A 6 15.63 -7.42 11.07
CA ARG A 6 14.35 -7.72 10.42
C ARG A 6 13.79 -6.47 9.71
N THR A 7 13.15 -6.70 8.58
CA THR A 7 12.48 -5.63 7.83
C THR A 7 11.13 -5.29 8.43
N ILE A 8 10.61 -4.07 8.20
CA ILE A 8 9.26 -3.66 8.66
C ILE A 8 8.16 -4.59 8.17
N PRO A 9 8.17 -5.07 6.90
CA PRO A 9 7.19 -6.06 6.46
C PRO A 9 7.21 -7.35 7.29
N GLU A 10 8.40 -7.85 7.63
CA GLU A 10 8.55 -9.05 8.47
C GLU A 10 8.02 -8.83 9.89
N GLU A 11 8.37 -7.69 10.50
CA GLU A 11 7.88 -7.33 11.83
C GLU A 11 6.36 -7.17 11.87
N LEU A 12 5.77 -6.51 10.84
CA LEU A 12 4.33 -6.35 10.72
C LEU A 12 3.61 -7.70 10.58
N LEU A 13 4.17 -8.60 9.77
CA LEU A 13 3.63 -9.93 9.57
C LEU A 13 3.70 -10.78 10.84
N LEU A 14 4.83 -10.74 11.58
CA LEU A 14 4.97 -11.43 12.86
C LEU A 14 4.00 -10.91 13.93
N LEU A 15 3.69 -9.61 13.94
CA LEU A 15 2.67 -9.04 14.83
C LEU A 15 1.25 -9.45 14.45
N ALA A 16 1.00 -9.75 13.18
CA ALA A 16 -0.30 -10.17 12.69
C ALA A 16 -0.56 -11.68 12.87
N LEU A 17 0.49 -12.47 13.11
CA LEU A 17 0.36 -13.90 13.36
C LEU A 17 -0.22 -14.15 14.76
N ASP A 18 -1.30 -14.93 14.79
CA ASP A 18 -1.85 -15.43 16.04
C ASP A 18 -1.03 -16.65 16.50
N PRO A 19 -0.38 -16.59 17.67
CA PRO A 19 0.51 -17.65 18.13
C PRO A 19 -0.23 -18.96 18.46
N ALA A 20 -1.52 -18.89 18.79
CA ALA A 20 -2.30 -20.07 19.14
C ALA A 20 -2.87 -20.80 17.92
N THR A 21 -3.32 -20.03 16.93
CA THR A 21 -4.03 -20.59 15.76
C THR A 21 -3.16 -20.69 14.52
N GLY A 22 -2.05 -19.94 14.45
CA GLY A 22 -1.20 -19.83 13.26
C GLY A 22 -1.87 -19.11 12.07
N THR A 23 -2.96 -18.40 12.35
CA THR A 23 -3.65 -17.59 11.34
C THR A 23 -3.17 -16.14 11.36
N THR A 24 -3.32 -15.42 10.26
CA THR A 24 -3.03 -14.00 10.21
C THR A 24 -4.27 -13.16 10.50
N ALA A 25 -4.15 -12.21 11.41
CA ALA A 25 -5.18 -11.21 11.65
C ALA A 25 -5.31 -10.27 10.45
N GLN A 26 -6.54 -9.83 10.14
CA GLN A 26 -6.82 -8.83 9.10
C GLN A 26 -6.17 -9.12 7.73
N PRO A 27 -6.34 -10.31 7.13
CA PRO A 27 -5.51 -10.76 6.01
C PRO A 27 -5.56 -9.81 4.79
N GLN A 28 -6.70 -9.23 4.47
CA GLN A 28 -6.86 -8.31 3.33
C GLN A 28 -6.17 -6.97 3.57
N SER A 29 -6.38 -6.37 4.74
CA SER A 29 -5.71 -5.13 5.15
C SER A 29 -4.21 -5.33 5.33
N LEU A 30 -3.79 -6.52 5.78
CA LEU A 30 -2.39 -6.87 5.96
C LEU A 30 -1.63 -6.87 4.63
N ASP A 31 -2.22 -7.34 3.53
CA ASP A 31 -1.58 -7.31 2.21
C ASP A 31 -1.31 -5.85 1.76
N LEU A 32 -2.24 -4.93 2.03
CA LEU A 32 -2.01 -3.49 1.81
C LEU A 32 -0.92 -2.94 2.73
N GLY A 33 -0.96 -3.34 4.01
CA GLY A 33 0.05 -2.97 4.99
C GLY A 33 1.46 -3.44 4.62
N LEU A 34 1.61 -4.65 4.09
CA LEU A 34 2.90 -5.17 3.63
C LEU A 34 3.44 -4.37 2.44
N ALA A 35 2.58 -3.97 1.49
CA ALA A 35 2.98 -3.08 0.41
C ALA A 35 3.42 -1.71 0.92
N GLY A 36 2.74 -1.18 1.93
CA GLY A 36 3.14 0.05 2.62
C GLY A 36 4.44 -0.11 3.42
N ALA A 37 4.59 -1.23 4.09
CA ALA A 37 5.79 -1.55 4.86
C ALA A 37 7.06 -1.64 3.99
N GLN A 38 6.93 -2.10 2.74
CA GLN A 38 8.04 -2.04 1.76
C GLN A 38 8.48 -0.60 1.50
N LEU A 39 7.52 0.33 1.34
CA LEU A 39 7.84 1.74 1.13
C LEU A 39 8.56 2.32 2.34
N VAL A 40 8.07 2.04 3.54
CA VAL A 40 8.73 2.49 4.78
C VAL A 40 10.15 1.95 4.87
N GLU A 41 10.36 0.66 4.61
CA GLU A 41 11.70 0.06 4.66
C GLU A 41 12.64 0.68 3.63
N LEU A 42 12.17 0.90 2.39
CA LEU A 42 12.94 1.58 1.35
C LEU A 42 13.30 3.02 1.72
N ALA A 43 12.40 3.72 2.41
CA ALA A 43 12.67 5.08 2.91
C ALA A 43 13.70 5.08 4.03
N LEU A 44 13.59 4.15 4.99
CA LEU A 44 14.58 3.96 6.05
C LEU A 44 15.97 3.58 5.50
N ALA A 45 16.00 2.88 4.36
CA ALA A 45 17.22 2.56 3.63
C ALA A 45 17.72 3.72 2.76
N GLY A 46 17.03 4.88 2.73
CA GLY A 46 17.39 6.05 1.93
C GLY A 46 17.26 5.84 0.42
N ARG A 47 16.40 4.90 -0.02
CA ARG A 47 16.17 4.62 -1.44
C ARG A 47 15.06 5.48 -2.04
N ILE A 48 14.08 5.82 -1.22
CA ILE A 48 12.94 6.66 -1.59
C ILE A 48 12.73 7.74 -0.53
N ALA A 49 12.02 8.79 -0.89
CA ALA A 49 11.60 9.86 0.02
C ALA A 49 10.14 10.26 -0.26
N PRO A 50 9.42 10.78 0.76
CA PRO A 50 8.11 11.37 0.56
C PRO A 50 8.21 12.68 -0.24
N ASP A 51 7.26 12.89 -1.15
CA ASP A 51 7.08 14.11 -1.95
C ASP A 51 5.58 14.46 -1.97
N GLY A 52 5.10 15.12 -0.93
CA GLY A 52 3.69 15.35 -0.66
C GLY A 52 2.93 14.03 -0.47
N ASP A 53 1.94 13.74 -1.33
CA ASP A 53 1.19 12.46 -1.34
C ASP A 53 1.86 11.39 -2.24
N ARG A 54 3.05 11.70 -2.74
CA ARG A 54 3.83 10.86 -3.64
C ARG A 54 5.10 10.36 -2.99
N ILE A 55 5.75 9.45 -3.69
CA ILE A 55 6.99 8.79 -3.30
C ILE A 55 7.96 8.94 -4.46
N ALA A 56 9.10 9.56 -4.20
CA ALA A 56 10.17 9.74 -5.15
C ALA A 56 11.30 8.73 -4.90
N VAL A 57 11.83 8.12 -5.96
CA VAL A 57 13.06 7.34 -5.90
C VAL A 57 14.23 8.32 -5.88
N VAL A 58 14.99 8.33 -4.78
CA VAL A 58 16.14 9.23 -4.59
C VAL A 58 17.48 8.53 -4.81
N LEU A 59 17.55 7.24 -4.50
CA LEU A 59 18.77 6.44 -4.69
C LEU A 59 18.43 5.05 -5.22
N PRO A 60 18.52 4.79 -6.53
CA PRO A 60 18.14 3.50 -7.12
C PRO A 60 19.23 2.43 -6.97
N ARG A 61 19.75 2.25 -5.74
CA ARG A 61 20.71 1.19 -5.40
C ARG A 61 20.02 0.07 -4.65
N PRO A 62 20.35 -1.20 -4.92
CA PRO A 62 19.82 -2.33 -4.18
C PRO A 62 20.00 -2.19 -2.67
N THR A 63 19.08 -2.76 -1.91
CA THR A 63 19.13 -2.86 -0.45
C THR A 63 19.82 -4.14 0.01
N GLY A 64 19.87 -5.15 -0.87
CA GLY A 64 20.33 -6.51 -0.58
C GLY A 64 19.18 -7.45 -0.17
N ASP A 65 17.97 -6.95 -0.02
CA ASP A 65 16.76 -7.77 0.15
C ASP A 65 16.05 -7.92 -1.21
N PRO A 66 15.92 -9.13 -1.75
CA PRO A 66 15.35 -9.35 -3.08
C PRO A 66 13.90 -8.84 -3.24
N THR A 67 13.11 -8.89 -2.15
CA THR A 67 11.71 -8.45 -2.17
C THR A 67 11.62 -6.92 -2.21
N LEU A 68 12.47 -6.25 -1.43
CA LEU A 68 12.57 -4.79 -1.44
C LEU A 68 13.19 -4.28 -2.73
N ASP A 69 14.19 -4.96 -3.26
CA ASP A 69 14.85 -4.59 -4.51
C ASP A 69 13.90 -4.72 -5.70
N SER A 70 13.05 -5.75 -5.70
CA SER A 70 11.96 -5.90 -6.69
C SER A 70 10.94 -4.77 -6.58
N ALA A 71 10.60 -4.33 -5.36
CA ALA A 71 9.70 -3.20 -5.14
C ALA A 71 10.32 -1.88 -5.63
N LEU A 72 11.61 -1.65 -5.34
CA LEU A 72 12.34 -0.47 -5.79
C LEU A 72 12.42 -0.39 -7.32
N GLU A 73 12.72 -1.51 -7.96
CA GLU A 73 12.77 -1.57 -9.43
C GLU A 73 11.39 -1.32 -10.05
N LEU A 74 10.32 -1.84 -9.46
CA LEU A 74 8.95 -1.57 -9.93
C LEU A 74 8.57 -0.10 -9.76
N LEU A 75 8.96 0.56 -8.67
CA LEU A 75 8.79 2.01 -8.48
C LEU A 75 9.50 2.79 -9.58
N ARG A 76 10.74 2.41 -9.87
CA ARG A 76 11.56 3.03 -10.91
C ARG A 76 10.90 2.91 -12.30
N ARG A 77 10.40 1.72 -12.65
CA ARG A 77 9.74 1.46 -13.95
C ARG A 77 8.41 2.18 -14.12
N ARG A 78 7.68 2.43 -13.04
CA ARG A 78 6.41 3.16 -13.09
C ARG A 78 6.57 4.66 -13.30
N GLY A 79 7.79 5.18 -13.23
CA GLY A 79 8.09 6.60 -13.28
C GLY A 79 7.86 7.27 -11.90
N SER A 80 8.93 7.82 -11.35
CA SER A 80 8.91 8.55 -10.07
C SER A 80 8.60 10.04 -10.32
N PRO A 81 7.81 10.72 -9.47
CA PRO A 81 7.19 10.25 -8.23
C PRO A 81 5.83 9.54 -8.42
N VAL A 82 5.58 8.47 -7.67
CA VAL A 82 4.35 7.66 -7.69
C VAL A 82 3.49 8.00 -6.47
N ARG A 83 2.17 8.15 -6.64
CA ARG A 83 1.27 8.33 -5.48
C ARG A 83 1.27 7.08 -4.60
N ALA A 84 1.41 7.28 -3.27
CA ALA A 84 1.44 6.19 -2.30
C ALA A 84 0.18 5.29 -2.39
N VAL A 85 -1.00 5.90 -2.55
CA VAL A 85 -2.28 5.20 -2.69
C VAL A 85 -2.33 4.29 -3.93
N HIS A 86 -1.73 4.70 -5.04
CA HIS A 86 -1.67 3.89 -6.27
C HIS A 86 -0.66 2.74 -6.13
N TRP A 87 0.40 2.95 -5.36
CA TRP A 87 1.32 1.86 -5.05
C TRP A 87 0.63 0.81 -4.18
N ILE A 88 0.02 1.22 -3.07
CA ILE A 88 -0.60 0.34 -2.10
C ILE A 88 -1.83 -0.37 -2.67
N GLY A 89 -2.68 0.32 -3.44
CA GLY A 89 -3.85 -0.26 -4.09
C GLY A 89 -3.57 -1.09 -5.35
N GLY A 90 -2.31 -1.14 -5.80
CA GLY A 90 -1.93 -1.93 -6.98
C GLY A 90 -1.97 -3.44 -6.73
N PRO A 91 -1.89 -4.25 -7.79
CA PRO A 91 -1.89 -5.71 -7.68
C PRO A 91 -0.69 -6.21 -6.86
N ARG A 92 -0.97 -6.96 -5.80
CA ARG A 92 0.00 -7.49 -4.83
C ARG A 92 -0.22 -8.98 -4.55
N LEU A 93 -0.60 -9.72 -5.59
CA LEU A 93 -0.85 -11.14 -5.45
C LEU A 93 0.36 -11.86 -4.87
N GLY A 94 0.14 -12.55 -3.75
CA GLY A 94 1.16 -13.39 -3.12
C GLY A 94 2.19 -12.67 -2.26
N LEU A 95 2.11 -11.34 -2.04
CA LEU A 95 3.13 -10.63 -1.24
C LEU A 95 3.24 -11.20 0.18
N ARG A 96 2.11 -11.43 0.85
CA ARG A 96 2.09 -12.09 2.17
C ARG A 96 2.73 -13.46 2.14
N GLN A 97 2.42 -14.27 1.12
CA GLN A 97 3.01 -15.60 0.96
C GLN A 97 4.52 -15.51 0.73
N THR A 98 4.99 -14.55 -0.04
CA THR A 98 6.43 -14.30 -0.25
C THR A 98 7.14 -14.06 1.09
N TYR A 99 6.59 -13.18 1.95
CA TYR A 99 7.17 -12.93 3.27
C TYR A 99 7.05 -14.12 4.21
N LEU A 100 5.93 -14.86 4.20
CA LEU A 100 5.78 -16.08 4.99
C LEU A 100 6.82 -17.15 4.61
N THR A 101 7.01 -17.37 3.31
CA THR A 101 8.04 -18.29 2.81
C THR A 101 9.45 -17.83 3.16
N HIS A 102 9.71 -16.52 3.15
CA HIS A 102 10.98 -15.98 3.60
C HIS A 102 11.21 -16.21 5.09
N LEU A 103 10.22 -15.90 5.93
CA LEU A 103 10.28 -16.14 7.38
C LEU A 103 10.46 -17.62 7.72
N GLU A 104 9.83 -18.52 6.95
CA GLU A 104 9.98 -19.96 7.09
C GLU A 104 11.42 -20.40 6.77
N ARG A 105 11.98 -19.92 5.66
CA ARG A 105 13.39 -20.20 5.30
C ARG A 105 14.39 -19.68 6.34
N CYS A 106 14.05 -18.57 7.01
CA CYS A 106 14.83 -18.04 8.12
C CYS A 106 14.58 -18.76 9.46
N GLY A 107 13.72 -19.78 9.48
CA GLY A 107 13.38 -20.54 10.69
C GLY A 107 12.57 -19.74 11.72
N MET A 108 11.98 -18.61 11.34
CA MET A 108 11.18 -17.76 12.26
C MET A 108 9.73 -18.22 12.38
N VAL A 109 9.22 -18.88 11.35
CA VAL A 109 7.90 -19.53 11.35
C VAL A 109 8.04 -20.93 10.75
N HIS A 110 7.08 -21.79 11.02
CA HIS A 110 6.94 -23.08 10.33
C HIS A 110 5.51 -23.26 9.84
N ALA A 111 5.39 -23.86 8.66
CA ALA A 111 4.09 -24.18 8.09
C ALA A 111 3.50 -25.42 8.78
N VAL A 112 2.24 -25.31 9.17
CA VAL A 112 1.45 -26.41 9.73
C VAL A 112 0.29 -26.66 8.79
N SER A 113 0.27 -27.86 8.20
CA SER A 113 -0.87 -28.29 7.38
C SER A 113 -2.07 -28.56 8.29
N SER A 114 -3.20 -27.93 7.99
CA SER A 114 -4.45 -28.08 8.71
C SER A 114 -5.55 -28.38 7.69
N GLN A 115 -6.52 -29.20 8.06
CA GLN A 115 -7.71 -29.46 7.24
C GLN A 115 -8.87 -28.65 7.79
N MET A 116 -9.41 -27.74 6.99
CA MET A 116 -10.63 -27.02 7.35
C MET A 116 -11.83 -27.89 6.91
N CYS A 117 -12.70 -28.23 7.86
CA CYS A 117 -13.87 -29.10 7.63
C CYS A 117 -13.54 -30.47 7.00
N GLY A 118 -12.32 -30.98 7.21
CA GLY A 118 -11.95 -32.34 6.75
C GLY A 118 -11.70 -32.51 5.24
N VAL A 119 -11.85 -31.45 4.43
CA VAL A 119 -11.80 -31.52 2.97
C VAL A 119 -10.82 -30.55 2.31
N LEU A 120 -10.65 -29.35 2.84
CA LEU A 120 -9.78 -28.34 2.23
C LEU A 120 -8.45 -28.21 2.98
N PRO A 121 -7.30 -28.48 2.31
CA PRO A 121 -6.00 -28.25 2.93
C PRO A 121 -5.79 -26.75 3.15
N THR A 122 -5.49 -26.36 4.39
CA THR A 122 -5.19 -25.00 4.76
C THR A 122 -3.81 -24.99 5.41
N THR A 123 -2.93 -24.12 4.93
CA THR A 123 -1.62 -23.89 5.55
C THR A 123 -1.73 -22.78 6.59
N ARG A 124 -1.30 -23.05 7.80
CA ARG A 124 -1.15 -22.10 8.89
C ARG A 124 0.33 -21.92 9.20
N TYR A 125 0.70 -20.77 9.75
CA TYR A 125 2.08 -20.47 10.08
C TYR A 125 2.21 -20.18 11.57
N GLN A 126 3.02 -20.94 12.26
CA GLN A 126 3.28 -20.73 13.68
C GLN A 126 4.69 -20.17 13.87
N ALA A 127 4.83 -19.21 14.77
CA ALA A 127 6.13 -18.67 15.13
C ALA A 127 6.97 -19.76 15.82
N THR A 128 8.17 -19.99 15.31
CA THR A 128 9.12 -20.96 15.89
C THR A 128 9.64 -20.45 17.22
N ASP A 129 9.91 -19.14 17.31
CA ASP A 129 10.36 -18.48 18.54
C ASP A 129 9.47 -17.25 18.79
N THR A 130 8.66 -17.34 19.84
CA THR A 130 7.80 -16.23 20.27
C THR A 130 8.57 -15.08 20.91
N ALA A 131 9.87 -15.25 21.23
CA ALA A 131 10.68 -14.18 21.82
C ALA A 131 10.81 -12.99 20.85
N VAL A 132 10.91 -13.27 19.56
CA VAL A 132 10.96 -12.23 18.51
C VAL A 132 9.67 -11.39 18.50
N SER A 133 8.52 -12.04 18.43
CA SER A 133 7.22 -11.34 18.44
C SER A 133 7.01 -10.58 19.75
N ARG A 134 7.48 -11.12 20.87
CA ARG A 134 7.44 -10.43 22.17
C ARG A 134 8.34 -9.21 22.22
N GLU A 135 9.55 -9.28 21.63
CA GLU A 135 10.46 -8.14 21.52
C GLU A 135 9.83 -6.99 20.72
N ILE A 136 9.27 -7.30 19.53
CA ILE A 136 8.59 -6.32 18.68
C ILE A 136 7.40 -5.71 19.44
N ARG A 137 6.63 -6.55 20.14
CA ARG A 137 5.50 -6.12 20.95
C ARG A 137 5.93 -5.20 22.08
N ALA A 138 6.99 -5.54 22.80
CA ALA A 138 7.50 -4.74 23.90
C ALA A 138 7.97 -3.35 23.46
N ARG A 139 8.53 -3.21 22.26
CA ARG A 139 8.88 -1.90 21.66
C ARG A 139 7.63 -1.05 21.43
N LEU A 140 6.56 -1.65 20.87
CA LEU A 140 5.28 -0.95 20.66
C LEU A 140 4.62 -0.57 21.99
N ASP A 141 4.60 -1.47 22.97
CA ASP A 141 4.04 -1.24 24.29
C ASP A 141 4.76 -0.10 25.02
N ASN A 142 6.10 -0.04 24.87
CA ASN A 142 6.88 1.07 25.42
C ASN A 142 6.52 2.40 24.74
N ALA A 143 6.43 2.43 23.40
CA ALA A 143 6.02 3.63 22.66
C ALA A 143 4.62 4.10 23.03
N ILE A 144 3.68 3.17 23.19
CA ILE A 144 2.31 3.47 23.66
C ILE A 144 2.32 4.04 25.09
N ARG A 145 3.10 3.46 25.97
CA ARG A 145 3.18 3.89 27.38
C ARG A 145 3.80 5.28 27.52
N THR A 146 4.88 5.55 26.78
CA THR A 146 5.60 6.82 26.83
C THR A 146 4.98 7.92 25.97
N GLY A 147 4.16 7.54 24.96
CA GLY A 147 3.64 8.46 23.95
C GLY A 147 4.66 8.86 22.88
N VAL A 148 5.90 8.35 22.99
CA VAL A 148 7.01 8.66 22.07
C VAL A 148 7.66 7.36 21.61
N PRO A 149 7.75 7.10 20.29
CA PRO A 149 8.47 5.94 19.79
C PRO A 149 9.97 6.07 20.02
N SER A 150 10.64 4.96 20.32
CA SER A 150 12.07 4.91 20.60
C SER A 150 12.94 5.23 19.37
N ASP A 151 12.40 5.00 18.19
CA ASP A 151 13.10 5.15 16.91
C ASP A 151 12.07 5.27 15.76
N PRO A 152 12.48 5.79 14.57
CA PRO A 152 11.60 5.94 13.41
C PRO A 152 10.95 4.63 12.95
N ARG A 153 11.65 3.52 13.11
CA ARG A 153 11.16 2.19 12.74
C ARG A 153 9.97 1.76 13.60
N THR A 154 10.06 1.99 14.90
CA THR A 154 8.96 1.73 15.85
C THR A 154 7.77 2.64 15.56
N ALA A 155 8.00 3.92 15.23
CA ALA A 155 6.95 4.85 14.82
C ALA A 155 6.20 4.36 13.57
N ALA A 156 6.94 3.98 12.54
CA ALA A 156 6.38 3.49 11.29
C ALA A 156 5.61 2.17 11.47
N LEU A 157 6.15 1.24 12.27
CA LEU A 157 5.48 -0.02 12.58
C LEU A 157 4.16 0.22 13.34
N ALA A 158 4.13 1.16 14.29
CA ALA A 158 2.93 1.57 15.01
C ALA A 158 1.87 2.14 14.06
N ALA A 159 2.29 3.04 13.14
CA ALA A 159 1.41 3.63 12.12
C ALA A 159 0.79 2.55 11.22
N LEU A 160 1.58 1.62 10.73
CA LEU A 160 1.13 0.51 9.89
C LEU A 160 0.21 -0.44 10.66
N ALA A 161 0.57 -0.84 11.87
CA ALA A 161 -0.26 -1.71 12.72
C ALA A 161 -1.64 -1.09 12.99
N HIS A 162 -1.70 0.23 13.18
CA HIS A 162 -2.97 0.94 13.27
C HIS A 162 -3.74 0.92 11.96
N ALA A 163 -3.09 1.28 10.84
CA ALA A 163 -3.72 1.40 9.53
C ALA A 163 -4.32 0.07 9.03
N VAL A 164 -3.65 -1.06 9.28
CA VAL A 164 -4.17 -2.39 8.91
C VAL A 164 -5.19 -2.95 9.91
N GLY A 165 -5.49 -2.21 10.99
CA GLY A 165 -6.51 -2.63 11.96
C GLY A 165 -6.03 -3.67 12.98
N LEU A 166 -4.73 -3.87 13.16
CA LEU A 166 -4.17 -4.81 14.15
C LEU A 166 -4.42 -4.39 15.60
N GLY A 167 -4.87 -3.16 15.85
CA GLY A 167 -5.10 -2.65 17.19
C GLY A 167 -5.96 -3.56 18.06
N LYS A 168 -7.04 -4.15 17.53
CA LYS A 168 -7.90 -5.07 18.30
C LYS A 168 -7.24 -6.44 18.55
N HIS A 169 -6.42 -6.89 17.63
CA HIS A 169 -5.64 -8.12 17.78
C HIS A 169 -4.55 -7.96 18.85
N LEU A 170 -3.83 -6.84 18.78
CA LEU A 170 -2.75 -6.53 19.71
C LEU A 170 -3.26 -6.14 21.10
N TYR A 171 -4.33 -5.38 21.19
CA TYR A 171 -4.91 -4.82 22.42
C TYR A 171 -6.41 -5.13 22.47
N PRO A 172 -6.79 -6.38 22.80
CA PRO A 172 -8.19 -6.81 22.80
C PRO A 172 -8.98 -6.17 23.96
N GLY A 173 -10.29 -6.35 23.93
CA GLY A 173 -11.20 -5.96 25.00
C GLY A 173 -11.33 -4.44 25.21
N ASN A 174 -12.04 -4.08 26.28
CA ASN A 174 -12.24 -2.68 26.66
C ASN A 174 -10.98 -2.06 27.28
N GLU A 175 -10.20 -2.86 27.98
CA GLU A 175 -8.92 -2.47 28.60
C GLU A 175 -7.91 -1.97 27.56
N GLY A 176 -7.90 -2.58 26.36
CA GLY A 176 -7.05 -2.17 25.24
C GLY A 176 -7.47 -0.87 24.55
N ARG A 177 -8.58 -0.24 24.92
CA ARG A 177 -9.10 0.96 24.23
C ARG A 177 -8.12 2.14 24.29
N SER A 178 -7.54 2.40 25.45
CA SER A 178 -6.55 3.47 25.62
C SER A 178 -5.28 3.20 24.81
N SER A 179 -4.79 1.96 24.79
CA SER A 179 -3.63 1.56 24.00
C SER A 179 -3.89 1.72 22.50
N ARG A 180 -5.07 1.35 22.01
CA ARG A 180 -5.47 1.57 20.62
C ARG A 180 -5.57 3.04 20.24
N SER A 181 -6.03 3.89 21.16
CA SER A 181 -6.05 5.35 20.92
C SER A 181 -4.63 5.90 20.79
N ARG A 182 -3.76 5.56 21.75
CA ARG A 182 -2.35 5.98 21.73
C ARG A 182 -1.59 5.44 20.53
N LEU A 183 -1.87 4.20 20.09
CA LEU A 183 -1.29 3.63 18.87
C LEU A 183 -1.60 4.51 17.64
N ARG A 184 -2.83 5.03 17.54
CA ARG A 184 -3.23 5.99 16.49
C ARG A 184 -2.44 7.30 16.60
N ASP A 185 -2.21 7.79 17.82
CA ASP A 185 -1.50 9.05 18.03
C ASP A 185 -0.03 8.99 17.63
N LEU A 186 0.57 7.79 17.65
CA LEU A 186 1.96 7.57 17.22
C LEU A 186 2.20 7.80 15.73
N ILE A 187 1.15 7.81 14.88
CA ILE A 187 1.27 8.06 13.43
C ILE A 187 1.97 9.40 13.13
N ARG A 188 1.82 10.39 14.00
CA ARG A 188 2.36 11.74 13.81
C ARG A 188 3.88 11.83 13.97
N HIS A 189 4.52 10.80 14.48
CA HIS A 189 5.95 10.81 14.80
C HIS A 189 6.86 10.41 13.63
N ASP A 190 6.27 9.93 12.51
CA ASP A 190 7.05 9.56 11.32
C ASP A 190 6.31 10.01 10.05
N PRO A 191 6.87 10.97 9.29
CA PRO A 191 6.23 11.48 8.07
C PRO A 191 5.99 10.39 7.01
N MET A 192 6.93 9.46 6.84
CA MET A 192 6.78 8.38 5.85
C MET A 192 5.77 7.34 6.31
N GLY A 193 5.85 6.91 7.56
CA GLY A 193 4.87 5.99 8.16
C GLY A 193 3.47 6.60 8.16
N GLY A 194 3.35 7.90 8.45
CA GLY A 194 2.10 8.63 8.38
C GLY A 194 1.51 8.68 6.97
N LEU A 195 2.30 9.04 5.97
CA LEU A 195 1.90 9.04 4.57
C LEU A 195 1.39 7.65 4.13
N VAL A 196 2.14 6.61 4.45
CA VAL A 196 1.80 5.24 4.07
C VAL A 196 0.57 4.75 4.82
N ALA A 197 0.44 5.04 6.12
CA ALA A 197 -0.72 4.66 6.93
C ALA A 197 -2.02 5.29 6.38
N HIS A 198 -1.99 6.58 6.03
CA HIS A 198 -3.13 7.25 5.40
C HIS A 198 -3.48 6.61 4.06
N ALA A 199 -2.49 6.34 3.21
CA ALA A 199 -2.71 5.69 1.92
C ALA A 199 -3.30 4.27 2.05
N VAL A 200 -2.89 3.49 3.07
CA VAL A 200 -3.50 2.18 3.39
C VAL A 200 -4.98 2.36 3.76
N MET A 201 -5.29 3.29 4.64
CA MET A 201 -6.69 3.57 5.06
C MET A 201 -7.54 4.07 3.89
N ASP A 202 -7.00 4.93 3.03
CA ASP A 202 -7.70 5.43 1.83
C ASP A 202 -8.06 4.30 0.87
N VAL A 203 -7.14 3.35 0.64
CA VAL A 203 -7.43 2.17 -0.19
C VAL A 203 -8.50 1.30 0.44
N GLN A 204 -8.44 1.05 1.75
CA GLN A 204 -9.45 0.27 2.47
C GLN A 204 -10.84 0.91 2.40
N ASN A 205 -10.91 2.23 2.49
CA ASN A 205 -12.16 2.99 2.44
C ASN A 205 -12.69 3.23 1.01
N GLY A 206 -12.03 2.71 -0.02
CA GLY A 206 -12.41 2.89 -1.42
C GLY A 206 -12.19 4.31 -1.97
N VAL A 207 -11.53 5.19 -1.23
CA VAL A 207 -11.26 6.58 -1.64
C VAL A 207 -10.30 6.64 -2.84
N ALA A 208 -9.45 5.63 -3.00
CA ALA A 208 -8.45 5.56 -4.07
C ALA A 208 -9.05 5.38 -5.48
N ALA A 209 -10.31 4.97 -5.59
CA ALA A 209 -10.97 4.72 -6.88
C ALA A 209 -11.53 5.98 -7.55
N GLN A 210 -11.55 7.14 -6.89
CA GLN A 210 -12.05 8.38 -7.47
C GLN A 210 -10.91 9.27 -7.97
N PRO A 211 -10.77 9.50 -9.30
CA PRO A 211 -9.92 10.59 -9.79
C PRO A 211 -10.47 11.89 -9.20
N ARG A 212 -9.63 12.66 -8.49
CA ARG A 212 -10.00 14.02 -8.05
C ARG A 212 -10.45 14.79 -9.29
N ARG A 213 -11.76 15.03 -9.40
CA ARG A 213 -12.29 16.00 -10.36
C ARG A 213 -11.69 17.35 -9.97
N THR A 214 -10.71 17.80 -10.72
CA THR A 214 -10.29 19.21 -10.68
C THR A 214 -11.53 20.00 -11.02
N ALA A 215 -12.08 20.72 -10.05
CA ALA A 215 -13.15 21.65 -10.28
C ALA A 215 -12.63 22.66 -11.33
N PRO A 216 -13.37 22.88 -12.43
CA PRO A 216 -13.02 23.94 -13.36
C PRO A 216 -13.08 25.26 -12.61
N GLY A 217 -11.98 26.01 -12.63
CA GLY A 217 -11.89 27.32 -12.01
C GLY A 217 -13.08 28.18 -12.43
N ARG A 218 -13.82 28.68 -11.45
CA ARG A 218 -14.80 29.73 -11.67
C ARG A 218 -14.01 30.97 -12.12
N GLY A 219 -13.97 31.18 -13.45
CA GLY A 219 -13.60 32.44 -14.02
C GLY A 219 -14.64 33.50 -13.58
N ALA A 220 -14.16 34.52 -12.90
CA ALA A 220 -14.93 35.73 -12.63
C ALA A 220 -15.29 36.38 -13.96
N GLY A 221 -16.58 36.37 -14.31
CA GLY A 221 -17.16 37.14 -15.40
C GLY A 221 -17.99 38.25 -14.83
N GLY A 222 -17.56 39.51 -15.01
CA GLY A 222 -18.33 40.69 -14.73
C GLY A 222 -19.42 40.94 -15.79
N PRO A 223 -20.38 41.86 -15.53
CA PRO A 223 -21.62 42.01 -16.27
C PRO A 223 -21.51 43.04 -17.38
N GLY A 224 -22.20 42.80 -18.51
CA GLY A 224 -22.32 43.83 -19.54
C GLY A 224 -23.30 43.44 -20.66
N GLY A 225 -24.41 44.06 -20.69
CA GLY A 225 -25.59 44.12 -21.43
C GLY A 225 -25.58 44.05 -22.96
N GLY A 226 -26.79 43.91 -23.51
CA GLY A 226 -27.12 44.33 -24.87
C GLY A 226 -27.91 43.32 -25.70
N ARG A 227 -29.17 43.60 -25.78
CA ARG A 227 -30.19 43.03 -26.70
C ARG A 227 -29.73 42.97 -28.15
N THR A 228 -30.12 41.99 -28.96
CA THR A 228 -31.08 42.12 -30.09
C THR A 228 -31.26 40.81 -30.82
N ALA A 229 -32.49 40.61 -31.28
CA ALA A 229 -33.03 39.49 -32.05
C ALA A 229 -32.67 39.54 -33.53
N ALA A 230 -32.62 38.35 -34.18
CA ALA A 230 -33.13 38.03 -35.54
C ALA A 230 -32.71 36.58 -35.87
N ARG A 231 -33.59 35.74 -35.96
CA ARG A 231 -34.42 35.05 -36.93
C ARG A 231 -33.77 34.70 -38.28
N ALA A 232 -33.99 33.43 -38.65
CA ALA A 232 -34.06 32.76 -39.96
C ALA A 232 -32.80 32.05 -40.47
N ALA A 233 -32.91 30.84 -40.69
CA ALA A 233 -33.36 29.97 -41.75
C ALA A 233 -32.27 28.91 -42.10
N ALA A 234 -32.68 27.65 -42.03
CA ALA A 234 -32.03 26.54 -42.73
C ALA A 234 -32.38 26.64 -44.23
N PRO A 235 -31.63 26.02 -45.12
CA PRO A 235 -31.97 24.66 -45.55
C PRO A 235 -30.80 23.73 -45.89
N GLN A 236 -31.09 22.43 -45.88
CA GLN A 236 -30.46 21.31 -46.61
C GLN A 236 -30.95 21.31 -48.09
N PRO A 237 -30.60 20.31 -48.92
CA PRO A 237 -29.38 19.47 -49.17
C PRO A 237 -29.00 19.47 -50.68
N LEU A 238 -28.04 18.59 -51.08
CA LEU A 238 -27.96 17.89 -52.39
C LEU A 238 -26.61 17.16 -52.45
N ALA A 239 -26.51 15.88 -52.46
CA ALA A 239 -26.63 14.80 -53.43
C ALA A 239 -25.74 14.94 -54.67
N GLY A 240 -24.95 13.93 -54.96
CA GLY A 240 -24.41 13.66 -56.29
C GLY A 240 -23.01 13.05 -56.33
N GLN A 241 -22.96 11.72 -56.39
CA GLN A 241 -22.48 10.89 -57.53
C GLN A 241 -20.96 10.92 -57.77
N ALA A 242 -20.28 9.81 -57.52
CA ALA A 242 -20.08 8.62 -58.38
C ALA A 242 -18.94 8.76 -59.44
N ARG A 243 -18.05 7.82 -59.40
CA ARG A 243 -17.43 7.01 -60.48
C ARG A 243 -15.94 6.75 -60.19
N ARG A 244 -15.63 5.47 -59.95
CA ARG A 244 -15.13 4.46 -60.90
C ARG A 244 -13.64 4.58 -61.29
N GLY A 245 -12.98 3.46 -61.13
CA GLY A 245 -11.93 2.95 -61.97
C GLY A 245 -10.57 2.92 -61.25
N GLY A 246 -9.83 1.89 -61.18
CA GLY A 246 -9.61 0.66 -61.92
C GLY A 246 -8.32 0.10 -61.36
N MET A 247 -8.32 -1.15 -61.08
CA MET A 247 -7.51 -2.24 -61.63
C MET A 247 -6.01 -1.94 -62.00
N ALA A 248 -5.09 -2.69 -61.38
CA ALA A 248 -4.16 -3.65 -61.99
C ALA A 248 -2.97 -3.86 -61.05
N ARG A 249 -2.75 -5.02 -60.56
CA ARG A 249 -1.98 -6.19 -60.98
C ARG A 249 -0.45 -6.07 -60.85
N ALA A 250 0.04 -7.06 -60.13
CA ALA A 250 1.22 -7.93 -60.38
C ALA A 250 2.59 -7.34 -59.98
N GLY A 251 3.40 -8.07 -59.31
CA GLY A 251 4.19 -9.24 -59.50
C GLY A 251 5.40 -9.18 -58.59
N ALA A 252 5.59 -10.23 -57.92
CA ALA A 252 6.73 -11.12 -57.83
C ALA A 252 8.16 -10.52 -57.89
N HIS A 253 8.89 -10.68 -56.81
CA HIS A 253 10.06 -11.56 -56.69
C HIS A 253 10.42 -11.69 -55.24
#